data_8040d192df05a02743fe48dd7632998d
#
_entry.id   8040d192df05a02743fe48dd7632998d
#
_cell.length_a   1.000
_cell.length_b   1.000
_cell.length_c   1.000
_cell.angle_alpha   90.00
_cell.angle_beta   90.00
_cell.angle_gamma   90.00
#
_symmetry.space_group_name_H-M   'P 1'
#
loop_
_entity.id
_entity.type
_entity.pdbx_description
1 polymer ?
#
loop_
_entity_poly.entity_id
_entity_poly.type
_entity_poly.pdbx_seq_one_letter_code
_entity_poly.pdbx_strand_id
1 'polypeptide(L)'
;MNDIFILPKIADSRGNLSIIEEMKQIPFKIKRVYWIYDVPGGVERGGHAYRQNEEFIVALSGSFDVCLDNGKEKKVISLNRSYMGVYIPK
;
A
#
# COMPACT_ATOMS: atom_id res chain seq x y z
N MET A 1 -1.55 -1.94 15.17
CA MET A 1 -1.34 -1.60 13.74
C MET A 1 -2.52 -2.08 12.93
N ASN A 2 -3.50 -1.27 12.74
CA ASN A 2 -4.57 -1.61 11.80
C ASN A 2 -4.53 -0.55 10.70
N ASP A 3 -3.92 -0.92 9.60
CA ASP A 3 -3.48 0.05 8.62
C ASP A 3 -4.03 -0.24 7.24
N ILE A 4 -5.11 -1.03 7.17
CA ILE A 4 -5.77 -1.34 5.90
C ILE A 4 -6.79 -0.25 5.63
N PHE A 5 -6.62 0.43 4.51
CA PHE A 5 -7.52 1.48 4.05
C PHE A 5 -8.25 0.98 2.80
N ILE A 6 -9.55 1.19 2.77
CA ILE A 6 -10.37 0.90 1.61
C ILE A 6 -10.57 2.21 0.86
N LEU A 7 -10.09 2.26 -0.38
CA LEU A 7 -10.19 3.45 -1.20
C LEU A 7 -11.56 3.53 -1.87
N PRO A 8 -11.99 4.74 -2.24
CA PRO A 8 -13.20 4.87 -3.05
C PRO A 8 -13.06 4.08 -4.35
N LYS A 9 -14.13 3.39 -4.72
CA LYS A 9 -14.17 2.64 -5.97
C LYS A 9 -15.36 3.13 -6.78
N ILE A 10 -15.07 3.79 -7.88
CA ILE A 10 -16.09 4.27 -8.81
C ILE A 10 -16.15 3.29 -9.98
N ALA A 11 -17.27 2.60 -10.11
CA ALA A 11 -17.43 1.55 -11.10
C ALA A 11 -18.45 1.96 -12.15
N ASP A 12 -18.10 1.76 -13.42
CA ASP A 12 -19.03 1.94 -14.54
C ASP A 12 -18.63 0.98 -15.68
N SER A 13 -19.29 1.12 -16.84
CA SER A 13 -19.05 0.22 -17.97
C SER A 13 -17.63 0.32 -18.54
N ARG A 14 -16.89 1.34 -18.20
CA ARG A 14 -15.49 1.51 -18.66
C ARG A 14 -14.48 0.90 -17.71
N GLY A 15 -14.92 0.40 -16.55
CA GLY A 15 -14.07 -0.16 -15.55
C GLY A 15 -14.20 0.54 -14.20
N ASN A 16 -13.22 0.32 -13.35
CA ASN A 16 -13.21 0.87 -11.99
C ASN A 16 -12.12 1.94 -11.85
N LEU A 17 -12.41 2.92 -11.01
CA LEU A 17 -11.47 3.99 -10.71
C LEU A 17 -11.38 4.14 -9.19
N SER A 18 -10.15 4.24 -8.68
CA SER A 18 -9.91 4.55 -7.28
C SER A 18 -9.03 5.78 -7.17
N ILE A 19 -9.17 6.51 -6.07
CA ILE A 19 -8.56 7.82 -5.91
C ILE A 19 -7.76 7.86 -4.62
N ILE A 20 -6.57 8.46 -4.69
CA ILE A 20 -5.77 8.82 -3.52
C ILE A 20 -5.42 10.31 -3.64
N GLU A 21 -5.87 11.08 -2.67
CA GLU A 21 -5.49 12.49 -2.55
C GLU A 21 -4.85 12.70 -1.19
N GLU A 22 -3.78 13.46 -1.18
CA GLU A 22 -3.10 13.75 0.07
C GLU A 22 -4.04 14.40 1.07
N MET A 23 -3.91 14.02 2.33
CA MET A 23 -4.71 14.52 3.45
C MET A 23 -6.21 14.23 3.33
N LYS A 24 -6.61 13.38 2.39
CA LYS A 24 -8.01 12.94 2.24
C LYS A 24 -8.11 11.44 2.49
N GLN A 25 -7.81 10.60 1.49
CA GLN A 25 -7.83 9.15 1.67
C GLN A 25 -6.66 8.67 2.49
N ILE A 26 -5.55 9.40 2.46
CA ILE A 26 -4.37 9.13 3.25
C ILE A 26 -4.07 10.34 4.13
N PRO A 27 -3.55 10.14 5.35
CA PRO A 27 -3.38 11.22 6.33
C PRO A 27 -2.03 11.91 6.24
N PHE A 28 -1.47 12.08 5.04
CA PHE A 28 -0.17 12.75 4.90
C PHE A 28 -0.04 13.37 3.52
N LYS A 29 0.95 14.26 3.38
CA LYS A 29 1.28 14.87 2.11
C LYS A 29 2.16 13.93 1.30
N ILE A 30 1.83 13.80 0.03
CA ILE A 30 2.59 12.94 -0.88
C ILE A 30 3.83 13.70 -1.34
N LYS A 31 4.99 13.14 -1.02
CA LYS A 31 6.27 13.72 -1.43
C LYS A 31 6.90 12.96 -2.58
N ARG A 32 6.59 11.69 -2.70
CA ARG A 32 7.14 10.83 -3.73
C ARG A 32 6.16 9.71 -4.04
N VAL A 33 6.06 9.39 -5.33
CA VAL A 33 5.30 8.23 -5.80
C VAL A 33 6.26 7.36 -6.58
N TYR A 34 6.25 6.07 -6.31
CA TYR A 34 7.02 5.11 -7.08
C TYR A 34 6.26 3.80 -7.15
N TRP A 35 6.65 2.96 -8.10
CA TRP A 35 6.04 1.65 -8.23
C TRP A 35 7.12 0.62 -8.55
N ILE A 36 6.82 -0.61 -8.18
CA ILE A 36 7.71 -1.75 -8.37
C ILE A 36 7.01 -2.70 -9.30
N TYR A 37 7.73 -3.20 -10.29
CA TYR A 37 7.14 -4.10 -11.27
C TYR A 37 8.21 -5.10 -11.74
N ASP A 38 7.74 -6.14 -12.42
CA ASP A 38 8.60 -7.21 -12.96
C ASP A 38 9.47 -7.88 -11.89
N VAL A 39 8.92 -8.04 -10.69
CA VAL A 39 9.63 -8.73 -9.62
C VAL A 39 9.42 -10.24 -9.80
N PRO A 40 10.50 -11.03 -9.89
CA PRO A 40 10.35 -12.49 -10.00
C PRO A 40 9.62 -13.06 -8.79
N GLY A 41 8.82 -14.11 -9.04
CA GLY A 41 8.07 -14.75 -7.97
C GLY A 41 9.01 -15.27 -6.88
N GLY A 42 8.58 -15.12 -5.63
CA GLY A 42 9.35 -15.55 -4.48
C GLY A 42 10.46 -14.63 -4.04
N VAL A 43 10.64 -13.49 -4.71
CA VAL A 43 11.67 -12.52 -4.36
C VAL A 43 11.09 -11.49 -3.41
N GLU A 44 11.85 -11.19 -2.36
CA GLU A 44 11.52 -10.11 -1.44
C GLU A 44 12.19 -8.82 -1.87
N ARG A 45 11.51 -7.71 -1.61
CA ARG A 45 12.03 -6.39 -1.91
C ARG A 45 11.64 -5.42 -0.79
N GLY A 46 12.52 -4.49 -0.50
CA GLY A 46 12.36 -3.56 0.59
C GLY A 46 13.19 -3.96 1.79
N GLY A 47 12.59 -4.04 2.95
CA GLY A 47 13.31 -4.41 4.16
C GLY A 47 13.99 -3.23 4.82
N HIS A 48 13.49 -2.03 4.60
CA HIS A 48 14.01 -0.81 5.22
C HIS A 48 13.13 -0.37 6.36
N ALA A 49 13.73 0.23 7.36
CA ALA A 49 13.00 0.87 8.44
C ALA A 49 13.09 2.39 8.24
N TYR A 50 11.97 3.01 7.88
CA TYR A 50 11.89 4.45 7.68
C TYR A 50 11.19 5.07 8.87
N ARG A 51 11.93 5.60 9.80
CA ARG A 51 11.36 6.17 11.02
C ARG A 51 10.76 7.56 10.80
N GLN A 52 11.15 8.21 9.72
CA GLN A 52 10.74 9.60 9.43
C GLN A 52 9.69 9.69 8.33
N ASN A 53 9.38 8.60 7.68
CA ASN A 53 8.48 8.59 6.53
C ASN A 53 7.19 7.85 6.80
N GLU A 54 6.13 8.36 6.21
CA GLU A 54 4.86 7.66 6.13
C GLU A 54 4.72 7.09 4.73
N GLU A 55 4.12 5.93 4.61
CA GLU A 55 3.96 5.26 3.32
C GLU A 55 2.54 4.72 3.15
N PHE A 56 2.12 4.64 1.91
CA PHE A 56 0.88 3.97 1.54
C PHE A 56 1.15 3.07 0.34
N ILE A 57 0.77 1.81 0.45
CA ILE A 57 1.09 0.76 -0.54
C ILE A 57 -0.20 0.15 -1.06
N VAL A 58 -0.32 0.07 -2.38
CA VAL A 58 -1.45 -0.61 -3.03
C VAL A 58 -0.92 -1.58 -4.08
N ALA A 59 -1.72 -2.60 -4.38
CA ALA A 59 -1.44 -3.52 -5.48
C ALA A 59 -2.23 -3.05 -6.70
N LEU A 60 -1.54 -2.50 -7.70
CA LEU A 60 -2.19 -2.07 -8.92
C LEU A 60 -2.60 -3.25 -9.80
N SER A 61 -1.83 -4.32 -9.76
CA SER A 61 -2.16 -5.56 -10.47
C SER A 61 -1.57 -6.72 -9.69
N GLY A 62 -2.16 -7.92 -9.87
CA GLY A 62 -1.70 -9.10 -9.18
C GLY A 62 -1.90 -9.04 -7.68
N SER A 63 -1.02 -9.68 -6.97
CA SER A 63 -1.07 -9.72 -5.50
C SER A 63 0.32 -9.86 -4.92
N PHE A 64 0.48 -9.37 -3.70
CA PHE A 64 1.71 -9.56 -2.95
C PHE A 64 1.42 -9.37 -1.46
N ASP A 65 2.36 -9.81 -0.66
CA ASP A 65 2.26 -9.70 0.79
C ASP A 65 3.17 -8.57 1.28
N VAL A 66 2.63 -7.74 2.16
CA VAL A 66 3.39 -6.71 2.85
C VAL A 66 3.70 -7.25 4.24
N CYS A 67 4.98 -7.38 4.54
CA CYS A 67 5.44 -7.86 5.84
C CYS A 67 5.84 -6.68 6.70
N LEU A 68 5.15 -6.52 7.82
CA LEU A 68 5.40 -5.43 8.76
C LEU A 68 5.98 -6.00 10.05
N ASP A 69 7.01 -5.34 10.56
CA ASP A 69 7.67 -5.74 11.80
C ASP A 69 8.03 -4.48 12.58
N ASN A 70 7.45 -4.31 13.76
CA ASN A 70 7.74 -3.18 14.61
C ASN A 70 8.71 -3.51 15.74
N GLY A 71 9.37 -4.68 15.68
CA GLY A 71 10.26 -5.14 16.71
C GLY A 71 9.60 -5.95 17.80
N LYS A 72 8.29 -5.83 17.96
CA LYS A 72 7.49 -6.57 18.93
C LYS A 72 6.52 -7.52 18.27
N GLU A 73 5.94 -7.09 17.15
CA GLU A 73 4.97 -7.87 16.41
C GLU A 73 5.37 -7.94 14.96
N LYS A 74 5.04 -9.07 14.34
CA LYS A 74 5.15 -9.25 12.90
C LYS A 74 3.77 -9.44 12.34
N LYS A 75 3.49 -8.80 11.23
CA LYS A 75 2.20 -8.87 10.58
C LYS A 75 2.39 -8.98 9.08
N VAL A 76 1.62 -9.85 8.46
CA VAL A 76 1.61 -10.00 7.01
C VAL A 76 0.24 -9.59 6.50
N ILE A 77 0.21 -8.68 5.56
CA ILE A 77 -1.02 -8.19 4.95
C ILE A 77 -0.94 -8.50 3.47
N SER A 78 -1.91 -9.27 2.97
CA SER A 78 -1.99 -9.61 1.55
C SER A 78 -2.79 -8.56 0.81
N LEU A 79 -2.20 -7.96 -0.21
CA LEU A 79 -2.85 -6.99 -1.07
C LEU A 79 -3.14 -7.65 -2.41
N ASN A 80 -4.40 -7.73 -2.78
CA ASN A 80 -4.85 -8.35 -4.02
C ASN A 80 -5.96 -7.58 -4.72
N ARG A 81 -6.21 -6.35 -4.31
CA ARG A 81 -7.23 -5.48 -4.90
C ARG A 81 -6.70 -4.06 -4.99
N SER A 82 -6.96 -3.40 -6.11
CA SER A 82 -6.44 -2.06 -6.35
C SER A 82 -7.11 -0.97 -5.50
N TYR A 83 -8.21 -1.29 -4.85
CA TYR A 83 -8.91 -0.33 -3.98
C TYR A 83 -8.58 -0.51 -2.50
N MET A 84 -7.64 -1.38 -2.18
CA MET A 84 -7.19 -1.60 -0.81
C MET A 84 -5.73 -1.23 -0.69
N GLY A 85 -5.38 -0.53 0.36
CA GLY A 85 -4.00 -0.17 0.61
C GLY A 85 -3.61 -0.33 2.06
N VAL A 86 -2.31 -0.37 2.30
CA VAL A 86 -1.73 -0.44 3.64
C VAL A 86 -1.07 0.90 3.95
N TYR A 87 -1.49 1.53 5.03
CA TYR A 87 -0.85 2.72 5.55
C TYR A 87 0.20 2.31 6.57
N ILE A 88 1.42 2.80 6.40
CA ILE A 88 2.53 2.54 7.29
C ILE A 88 2.91 3.85 7.95
N PRO A 89 2.62 4.04 9.24
CA PRO A 89 2.99 5.27 9.95
C PRO A 89 4.50 5.32 10.21
N LYS A 90 4.92 6.47 10.64
CA LYS A 90 6.31 6.69 11.04
C LYS A 90 6.77 5.74 12.14
#